data_fb937b7f21a70eecc5b47117ad35422a
#
_entry.id   fb937b7f21a70eecc5b47117ad35422a
#
_cell.length_a   1.000
_cell.length_b   1.000
_cell.length_c   1.000
_cell.angle_alpha   90.00
_cell.angle_beta   90.00
_cell.angle_gamma   90.00
#
_symmetry.space_group_name_H-M   'P 1'
#
loop_
_entity.id
_entity.type
_entity.pdbx_description
1 polymer ?
#
loop_
_entity_poly.entity_id
_entity_poly.type
_entity_poly.pdbx_seq_one_letter_code
_entity_poly.pdbx_strand_id
1 'polypeptide(L)'
;MPSFSALPHTQHADGKYRLRRYSVVAFRNNQVEDIGQHDFMQSDEFNHFQGNVVRHFEPIDSAVLQSAGLAELCALFVEANALPDGTTIEIHQMRVVAIYDETQVAPEGVHQDGFDHIAMTSISRHNIVGGEIMLYDDNHSMPFFRRILADGETVLLADNKLWHNATPITAVAPEEEGHLDLFVLTARREHA
;
A
#
# COMPACT_ATOMS: atom_id res chain seq x y z
N MET A 1 -5.87 -14.30 -4.31
CA MET A 1 -5.01 -15.07 -3.36
C MET A 1 -5.77 -15.29 -2.06
N PRO A 2 -5.75 -16.50 -1.47
CA PRO A 2 -6.51 -16.79 -0.23
C PRO A 2 -6.19 -15.86 0.94
N SER A 3 -4.93 -15.39 1.06
CA SER A 3 -4.49 -14.49 2.14
C SER A 3 -5.18 -13.12 2.13
N PHE A 4 -5.63 -12.63 0.98
CA PHE A 4 -6.35 -11.35 0.90
C PHE A 4 -7.83 -11.48 1.28
N SER A 5 -8.46 -12.62 1.00
CA SER A 5 -9.85 -12.87 1.41
C SER A 5 -10.01 -13.07 2.92
N ALA A 6 -8.91 -13.29 3.64
CA ALA A 6 -8.87 -13.45 5.08
C ALA A 6 -8.43 -12.18 5.84
N LEU A 7 -8.36 -11.03 5.15
CA LEU A 7 -7.98 -9.76 5.80
C LEU A 7 -9.10 -9.28 6.71
N PRO A 8 -8.76 -8.81 7.94
CA PRO A 8 -9.76 -8.38 8.91
C PRO A 8 -10.31 -6.99 8.60
N HIS A 9 -11.56 -6.77 8.99
CA HIS A 9 -12.08 -5.42 9.16
C HIS A 9 -11.40 -4.74 10.35
N THR A 10 -11.24 -3.42 10.29
CA THR A 10 -10.67 -2.65 11.38
C THR A 10 -11.68 -1.65 11.93
N GLN A 11 -11.43 -1.11 13.12
CA GLN A 11 -12.25 -0.06 13.73
C GLN A 11 -11.90 1.35 13.22
N HIS A 12 -10.95 1.47 12.28
CA HIS A 12 -10.57 2.73 11.69
C HIS A 12 -11.66 3.26 10.75
N ALA A 13 -11.62 4.55 10.42
CA ALA A 13 -12.66 5.22 9.64
C ALA A 13 -12.92 4.56 8.26
N ASP A 14 -11.89 4.01 7.65
CA ASP A 14 -11.93 3.28 6.37
C ASP A 14 -12.00 1.76 6.51
N GLY A 15 -11.98 1.23 7.73
CA GLY A 15 -11.86 -0.21 8.03
C GLY A 15 -13.02 -1.09 7.57
N LYS A 16 -14.11 -0.50 7.09
CA LYS A 16 -15.24 -1.24 6.48
C LYS A 16 -14.91 -1.74 5.07
N TYR A 17 -14.07 -1.01 4.33
CA TYR A 17 -13.78 -1.28 2.93
C TYR A 17 -12.30 -1.38 2.60
N ARG A 18 -11.40 -0.86 3.47
CA ARG A 18 -9.93 -1.05 3.39
C ARG A 18 -9.50 -2.07 4.43
N LEU A 19 -9.64 -3.37 4.09
CA LEU A 19 -9.21 -4.48 4.93
C LEU A 19 -7.69 -4.55 4.91
N ARG A 20 -7.03 -4.72 6.08
CA ARG A 20 -5.58 -4.53 6.14
C ARG A 20 -4.92 -5.37 7.21
N ARG A 21 -3.73 -5.89 6.85
CA ARG A 21 -2.69 -6.32 7.78
C ARG A 21 -1.42 -5.50 7.54
N TYR A 22 -0.59 -5.41 8.54
CA TYR A 22 0.63 -4.60 8.53
C TYR A 22 1.75 -5.31 9.27
N SER A 23 2.95 -5.29 8.69
CA SER A 23 4.16 -5.78 9.33
C SER A 23 5.35 -4.89 8.99
N VAL A 24 6.31 -4.86 9.89
CA VAL A 24 7.61 -4.24 9.67
C VAL A 24 8.66 -5.36 9.59
N VAL A 25 9.45 -5.34 8.54
CA VAL A 25 10.44 -6.37 8.27
C VAL A 25 11.81 -5.75 8.01
N ALA A 26 12.89 -6.50 8.28
CA ALA A 26 14.20 -6.22 7.72
C ALA A 26 14.42 -7.10 6.49
N PHE A 27 14.87 -6.52 5.38
CA PHE A 27 15.25 -7.29 4.20
C PHE A 27 16.75 -7.46 4.15
N ARG A 28 17.22 -8.68 4.43
CA ARG A 28 18.64 -9.01 4.56
C ARG A 28 18.98 -10.32 3.85
N ASN A 29 20.10 -10.31 3.10
CA ASN A 29 20.55 -11.50 2.36
C ASN A 29 19.46 -12.13 1.48
N ASN A 30 18.65 -11.30 0.82
CA ASN A 30 17.47 -11.71 0.03
C ASN A 30 16.38 -12.46 0.83
N GLN A 31 16.28 -12.23 2.13
CA GLN A 31 15.28 -12.83 3.01
C GLN A 31 14.49 -11.75 3.73
N VAL A 32 13.21 -12.03 3.94
CA VAL A 32 12.30 -11.21 4.73
C VAL A 32 12.36 -11.70 6.18
N GLU A 33 12.85 -10.84 7.06
CA GLU A 33 12.92 -11.09 8.51
C GLU A 33 11.87 -10.24 9.22
N ASP A 34 10.89 -10.88 9.85
CA ASP A 34 9.91 -10.18 10.68
C ASP A 34 10.62 -9.60 11.92
N ILE A 35 10.52 -8.30 12.13
CA ILE A 35 11.13 -7.61 13.27
C ILE A 35 10.16 -7.30 14.40
N GLY A 36 8.98 -7.91 14.36
CA GLY A 36 7.99 -7.87 15.42
C GLY A 36 6.82 -6.93 15.16
N GLN A 37 5.96 -6.82 16.16
CA GLN A 37 4.73 -6.02 16.05
C GLN A 37 5.04 -4.53 16.22
N HIS A 38 4.54 -3.74 15.29
CA HIS A 38 4.65 -2.28 15.30
C HIS A 38 3.29 -1.66 15.07
N ASP A 39 3.10 -0.50 15.68
CA ASP A 39 1.95 0.35 15.43
C ASP A 39 2.24 1.25 14.21
N PHE A 40 1.21 1.52 13.43
CA PHE A 40 1.31 2.40 12.29
C PHE A 40 0.77 3.79 12.64
N MET A 41 1.56 4.82 12.37
CA MET A 41 1.15 6.21 12.54
C MET A 41 1.76 7.08 11.43
N GLN A 42 0.96 7.96 10.87
CA GLN A 42 1.39 9.03 10.00
C GLN A 42 1.09 10.36 10.68
N SER A 43 1.89 11.40 10.45
CA SER A 43 1.58 12.74 10.95
C SER A 43 0.40 13.36 10.16
N ASP A 44 -0.27 14.34 10.75
CA ASP A 44 -1.33 15.10 10.10
C ASP A 44 -0.83 15.99 8.95
N GLU A 45 0.48 16.24 8.88
CA GLU A 45 1.11 16.90 7.74
C GLU A 45 1.00 16.07 6.45
N PHE A 46 1.06 14.73 6.57
CA PHE A 46 0.98 13.79 5.44
C PHE A 46 -0.41 13.20 5.27
N ASN A 47 -1.11 12.92 6.33
CA ASN A 47 -2.43 12.29 6.30
C ASN A 47 -3.47 13.14 7.01
N HIS A 48 -4.17 14.00 6.26
CA HIS A 48 -5.24 14.85 6.79
C HIS A 48 -6.51 14.07 7.18
N PHE A 49 -6.66 12.82 6.73
CA PHE A 49 -7.82 11.98 7.02
C PHE A 49 -7.70 11.23 8.36
N GLN A 50 -6.51 10.67 8.65
CA GLN A 50 -6.22 9.91 9.88
C GLN A 50 -4.81 10.21 10.45
N GLY A 51 -4.33 11.45 10.31
CA GLY A 51 -3.05 11.89 10.86
C GLY A 51 -3.04 11.89 12.38
N ASN A 52 -1.87 11.66 12.98
CA ASN A 52 -1.63 11.60 14.42
C ASN A 52 -2.46 10.54 15.17
N VAL A 53 -3.11 9.61 14.44
CA VAL A 53 -3.83 8.49 15.01
C VAL A 53 -2.95 7.24 14.97
N VAL A 54 -2.67 6.67 16.15
CA VAL A 54 -2.00 5.36 16.24
C VAL A 54 -2.99 4.30 15.76
N ARG A 55 -2.61 3.56 14.73
CA ARG A 55 -3.43 2.51 14.13
C ARG A 55 -2.80 1.14 14.39
N HIS A 56 -3.58 0.28 15.06
CA HIS A 56 -3.18 -1.09 15.34
C HIS A 56 -3.75 -2.00 14.25
N PHE A 57 -2.88 -2.76 13.59
CA PHE A 57 -3.25 -3.77 12.61
C PHE A 57 -2.75 -5.14 13.05
N GLU A 58 -3.47 -6.19 12.67
CA GLU A 58 -2.95 -7.55 12.77
C GLU A 58 -1.70 -7.69 11.89
N PRO A 59 -0.71 -8.49 12.33
CA PRO A 59 0.47 -8.76 11.51
C PRO A 59 0.09 -9.57 10.26
N ILE A 60 0.88 -9.41 9.21
CA ILE A 60 0.78 -10.23 8.00
C ILE A 60 1.13 -11.68 8.38
N ASP A 61 0.35 -12.65 7.86
CA ASP A 61 0.59 -14.06 8.15
C ASP A 61 2.02 -14.47 7.79
N SER A 62 2.66 -15.26 8.66
CA SER A 62 4.04 -15.72 8.46
C SER A 62 4.22 -16.46 7.13
N ALA A 63 3.22 -17.22 6.68
CA ALA A 63 3.25 -17.88 5.39
C ALA A 63 3.30 -16.90 4.20
N VAL A 64 2.73 -15.71 4.35
CA VAL A 64 2.82 -14.63 3.36
C VAL A 64 4.18 -13.96 3.44
N LEU A 65 4.66 -13.62 4.64
CA LEU A 65 5.99 -13.01 4.85
C LEU A 65 7.12 -13.90 4.31
N GLN A 66 6.99 -15.21 4.44
CA GLN A 66 7.98 -16.19 3.97
C GLN A 66 7.78 -16.65 2.52
N SER A 67 6.81 -16.07 1.81
CA SER A 67 6.56 -16.44 0.42
C SER A 67 7.66 -15.91 -0.52
N ALA A 68 8.00 -16.70 -1.55
CA ALA A 68 8.96 -16.29 -2.57
C ALA A 68 8.51 -15.00 -3.28
N GLY A 69 7.20 -14.85 -3.54
CA GLY A 69 6.68 -13.65 -4.21
C GLY A 69 6.88 -12.37 -3.40
N LEU A 70 6.72 -12.41 -2.07
CA LEU A 70 6.99 -11.24 -1.24
C LEU A 70 8.50 -10.95 -1.14
N ALA A 71 9.33 -11.99 -1.08
CA ALA A 71 10.78 -11.82 -1.09
C ALA A 71 11.25 -11.18 -2.41
N GLU A 72 10.71 -11.60 -3.55
CA GLU A 72 11.00 -10.97 -4.86
C GLU A 72 10.54 -9.50 -4.91
N LEU A 73 9.37 -9.20 -4.36
CA LEU A 73 8.87 -7.82 -4.30
C LEU A 73 9.76 -6.93 -3.42
N CYS A 74 10.21 -7.43 -2.26
CA CYS A 74 11.16 -6.71 -1.41
C CYS A 74 12.52 -6.53 -2.11
N ALA A 75 13.02 -7.56 -2.82
CA ALA A 75 14.26 -7.48 -3.57
C ALA A 75 14.18 -6.41 -4.66
N LEU A 76 13.10 -6.41 -5.47
CA LEU A 76 12.84 -5.38 -6.48
C LEU A 76 12.83 -3.98 -5.85
N PHE A 77 12.13 -3.81 -4.72
CA PHE A 77 12.01 -2.54 -4.03
C PHE A 77 13.37 -2.01 -3.54
N VAL A 78 14.17 -2.89 -2.91
CA VAL A 78 15.51 -2.55 -2.41
C VAL A 78 16.47 -2.23 -3.56
N GLU A 79 16.49 -3.05 -4.62
CA GLU A 79 17.36 -2.86 -5.78
C GLU A 79 17.03 -1.54 -6.53
N ALA A 80 15.75 -1.33 -6.84
CA ALA A 80 15.31 -0.15 -7.61
C ALA A 80 15.58 1.18 -6.88
N ASN A 81 15.60 1.17 -5.56
CA ASN A 81 15.85 2.36 -4.74
C ASN A 81 17.30 2.43 -4.20
N ALA A 82 18.16 1.48 -4.58
CA ALA A 82 19.54 1.35 -4.10
C ALA A 82 19.65 1.41 -2.57
N LEU A 83 18.75 0.68 -1.86
CA LEU A 83 18.72 0.63 -0.41
C LEU A 83 19.76 -0.38 0.11
N PRO A 84 20.34 -0.16 1.31
CA PRO A 84 21.32 -1.06 1.88
C PRO A 84 20.72 -2.40 2.29
N ASP A 85 21.54 -3.45 2.35
CA ASP A 85 21.14 -4.73 2.93
C ASP A 85 20.75 -4.56 4.40
N GLY A 86 19.67 -5.17 4.83
CA GLY A 86 19.09 -4.99 6.16
C GLY A 86 18.14 -3.81 6.28
N THR A 87 17.79 -3.14 5.18
CA THR A 87 16.79 -2.06 5.19
C THR A 87 15.49 -2.50 5.84
N THR A 88 14.97 -1.63 6.72
CA THR A 88 13.64 -1.78 7.29
C THR A 88 12.58 -1.38 6.27
N ILE A 89 11.62 -2.28 6.02
CA ILE A 89 10.51 -2.08 5.11
C ILE A 89 9.20 -2.22 5.90
N GLU A 90 8.33 -1.24 5.79
CA GLU A 90 6.96 -1.34 6.28
C GLU A 90 6.08 -1.89 5.16
N ILE A 91 5.29 -2.92 5.45
CA ILE A 91 4.48 -3.62 4.45
C ILE A 91 3.01 -3.57 4.86
N HIS A 92 2.17 -3.03 3.98
CA HIS A 92 0.72 -3.16 4.06
C HIS A 92 0.22 -4.20 3.06
N GLN A 93 -0.48 -5.21 3.55
CA GLN A 93 -1.30 -6.11 2.75
C GLN A 93 -2.73 -5.60 2.83
N MET A 94 -3.29 -5.13 1.72
CA MET A 94 -4.55 -4.39 1.72
C MET A 94 -5.51 -4.88 0.65
N ARG A 95 -6.80 -5.04 1.02
CA ARG A 95 -7.92 -5.19 0.09
C ARG A 95 -8.83 -3.99 0.20
N VAL A 96 -9.11 -3.35 -0.93
CA VAL A 96 -10.16 -2.34 -1.04
C VAL A 96 -11.38 -2.98 -1.67
N VAL A 97 -12.50 -3.04 -0.93
CA VAL A 97 -13.76 -3.63 -1.39
C VAL A 97 -14.68 -2.53 -1.89
N ALA A 98 -15.21 -2.68 -3.10
CA ALA A 98 -16.13 -1.74 -3.71
C ALA A 98 -17.54 -1.88 -3.09
N ILE A 99 -17.75 -1.18 -1.96
CA ILE A 99 -19.02 -1.23 -1.19
C ILE A 99 -19.94 -0.03 -1.46
N TYR A 100 -19.47 0.97 -2.20
CA TYR A 100 -20.20 2.18 -2.58
C TYR A 100 -20.16 2.36 -4.09
N ASP A 101 -21.01 3.23 -4.63
CA ASP A 101 -20.97 3.63 -6.04
C ASP A 101 -19.57 4.14 -6.44
N GLU A 102 -18.91 4.83 -5.50
CA GLU A 102 -17.51 5.25 -5.61
C GLU A 102 -16.80 4.97 -4.27
N THR A 103 -16.04 3.88 -4.20
CA THR A 103 -15.25 3.53 -3.01
C THR A 103 -13.84 4.11 -3.13
N GLN A 104 -13.46 4.97 -2.18
CA GLN A 104 -12.17 5.66 -2.19
C GLN A 104 -11.01 4.69 -1.93
N VAL A 105 -10.07 4.58 -2.87
CA VAL A 105 -8.82 3.85 -2.66
C VAL A 105 -7.86 4.65 -1.78
N ALA A 106 -7.78 5.96 -2.03
CA ALA A 106 -6.99 6.92 -1.26
C ALA A 106 -7.91 8.04 -0.73
N PRO A 107 -8.58 7.83 0.44
CA PRO A 107 -9.49 8.83 1.02
C PRO A 107 -8.78 10.11 1.46
N GLU A 108 -7.46 10.08 1.56
CA GLU A 108 -6.60 11.22 1.85
C GLU A 108 -6.57 12.27 0.70
N GLY A 109 -6.97 11.88 -0.52
CA GLY A 109 -6.81 12.69 -1.72
C GLY A 109 -5.37 12.68 -2.26
N VAL A 110 -4.89 13.79 -2.82
CA VAL A 110 -3.49 13.93 -3.26
C VAL A 110 -2.60 14.15 -2.04
N HIS A 111 -1.69 13.23 -1.76
CA HIS A 111 -0.89 13.20 -0.53
C HIS A 111 0.51 12.61 -0.74
N GLN A 112 1.32 12.70 0.29
CA GLN A 112 2.56 11.95 0.52
C GLN A 112 2.36 11.09 1.77
N ASP A 113 3.01 9.94 1.87
CA ASP A 113 2.91 9.06 3.06
C ASP A 113 3.95 9.40 4.15
N GLY A 114 4.93 10.23 3.81
CA GLY A 114 6.00 10.66 4.73
C GLY A 114 7.17 9.67 4.79
N PHE A 115 7.38 8.90 3.72
CA PHE A 115 8.53 8.05 3.51
C PHE A 115 9.45 8.63 2.43
N ASP A 116 10.61 7.99 2.19
CA ASP A 116 11.45 8.36 1.07
C ASP A 116 11.04 7.59 -0.19
N HIS A 117 10.64 6.33 -0.02
CA HIS A 117 10.35 5.40 -1.11
C HIS A 117 9.06 4.63 -0.86
N ILE A 118 8.26 4.47 -1.91
CA ILE A 118 7.04 3.66 -1.93
C ILE A 118 7.05 2.73 -3.14
N ALA A 119 6.57 1.50 -2.95
CA ALA A 119 6.14 0.61 -4.01
C ALA A 119 4.68 0.25 -3.80
N MET A 120 3.87 0.36 -4.84
CA MET A 120 2.48 -0.12 -4.85
C MET A 120 2.36 -1.22 -5.91
N THR A 121 2.00 -2.43 -5.48
CA THR A 121 1.85 -3.60 -6.36
C THR A 121 0.41 -4.05 -6.38
N SER A 122 -0.21 -4.06 -7.57
CA SER A 122 -1.52 -4.68 -7.77
C SER A 122 -1.38 -6.19 -7.79
N ILE A 123 -2.08 -6.88 -6.89
CA ILE A 123 -2.06 -8.35 -6.80
C ILE A 123 -3.27 -8.96 -7.52
N SER A 124 -4.43 -8.35 -7.37
CA SER A 124 -5.65 -8.81 -8.03
C SER A 124 -6.63 -7.65 -8.18
N ARG A 125 -7.21 -7.57 -9.36
CA ARG A 125 -8.33 -6.69 -9.66
C ARG A 125 -9.51 -7.56 -10.07
N HIS A 126 -10.56 -7.55 -9.30
CA HIS A 126 -11.73 -8.38 -9.56
C HIS A 126 -13.00 -7.53 -9.59
N ASN A 127 -13.78 -7.65 -10.65
CA ASN A 127 -15.09 -7.00 -10.80
C ASN A 127 -15.10 -5.50 -10.49
N ILE A 128 -14.07 -4.75 -10.92
CA ILE A 128 -13.97 -3.30 -10.67
C ILE A 128 -13.52 -2.51 -11.90
N VAL A 129 -13.95 -1.27 -11.95
CA VAL A 129 -13.35 -0.17 -12.73
C VAL A 129 -12.76 0.87 -11.77
N GLY A 130 -11.91 1.78 -12.28
CA GLY A 130 -11.21 2.78 -11.46
C GLY A 130 -9.95 2.23 -10.80
N GLY A 131 -9.51 2.85 -9.68
CA GLY A 131 -8.25 2.50 -9.03
C GLY A 131 -7.03 2.89 -9.87
N GLU A 132 -7.16 3.97 -10.66
CA GLU A 132 -6.06 4.52 -11.44
C GLU A 132 -5.12 5.27 -10.50
N ILE A 133 -3.85 4.88 -10.45
CA ILE A 133 -2.81 5.59 -9.69
C ILE A 133 -2.39 6.82 -10.49
N MET A 134 -2.26 7.93 -9.78
CA MET A 134 -1.86 9.23 -10.33
C MET A 134 -0.67 9.78 -9.55
N LEU A 135 0.34 10.31 -10.26
CA LEU A 135 1.49 10.98 -9.65
C LEU A 135 1.51 12.44 -10.07
N TYR A 136 1.99 13.28 -9.14
CA TYR A 136 2.00 14.74 -9.26
C TYR A 136 3.34 15.30 -8.79
N ASP A 137 3.77 16.41 -9.39
CA ASP A 137 4.94 17.18 -8.94
C ASP A 137 4.65 17.95 -7.63
N ASP A 138 3.39 18.38 -7.46
CA ASP A 138 2.88 19.01 -6.23
C ASP A 138 1.39 18.70 -6.02
N ASN A 139 0.83 19.06 -4.87
CA ASN A 139 -0.55 18.75 -4.50
C ASN A 139 -1.62 19.61 -5.21
N HIS A 140 -1.22 20.54 -6.06
CA HIS A 140 -2.11 21.43 -6.82
C HIS A 140 -2.00 21.24 -8.33
N SER A 141 -1.01 20.51 -8.82
CA SER A 141 -0.77 20.29 -10.25
C SER A 141 -1.72 19.26 -10.86
N MET A 142 -1.70 19.18 -12.18
CA MET A 142 -2.30 18.05 -12.89
C MET A 142 -1.37 16.83 -12.81
N PRO A 143 -1.90 15.61 -12.77
CA PRO A 143 -1.07 14.42 -12.75
C PRO A 143 -0.24 14.31 -14.04
N PHE A 144 1.06 14.11 -13.90
CA PHE A 144 1.95 13.85 -15.05
C PHE A 144 2.02 12.35 -15.39
N PHE A 145 1.62 11.47 -14.48
CA PHE A 145 1.55 10.03 -14.68
C PHE A 145 0.19 9.51 -14.23
N ARG A 146 -0.38 8.60 -15.02
CA ARG A 146 -1.66 7.95 -14.73
C ARG A 146 -1.60 6.49 -15.18
N ARG A 147 -1.95 5.55 -14.32
CA ARG A 147 -1.92 4.11 -14.65
C ARG A 147 -2.92 3.32 -13.82
N ILE A 148 -3.72 2.51 -14.49
CA ILE A 148 -4.41 1.38 -13.86
C ILE A 148 -3.41 0.22 -13.90
N LEU A 149 -2.93 -0.20 -12.72
CA LEU A 149 -2.01 -1.33 -12.63
C LEU A 149 -2.76 -2.64 -12.91
N ALA A 150 -2.24 -3.44 -13.84
CA ALA A 150 -2.68 -4.82 -14.01
C ALA A 150 -2.18 -5.70 -12.85
N ASP A 151 -2.72 -6.93 -12.75
CA ASP A 151 -2.26 -7.89 -11.75
C ASP A 151 -0.77 -8.19 -11.93
N GLY A 152 0.01 -8.07 -10.85
CA GLY A 152 1.46 -8.20 -10.83
C GLY A 152 2.25 -6.95 -11.24
N GLU A 153 1.59 -5.87 -11.68
CA GLU A 153 2.29 -4.60 -11.96
C GLU A 153 2.61 -3.84 -10.68
N THR A 154 3.79 -3.22 -10.67
CA THR A 154 4.29 -2.38 -9.57
C THR A 154 4.61 -1.00 -10.07
N VAL A 155 4.21 0.04 -9.33
CA VAL A 155 4.71 1.40 -9.46
C VAL A 155 5.63 1.70 -8.28
N LEU A 156 6.77 2.32 -8.58
CA LEU A 156 7.77 2.78 -7.60
C LEU A 156 7.83 4.30 -7.66
N LEU A 157 7.83 4.96 -6.52
CA LEU A 157 7.95 6.41 -6.46
C LEU A 157 8.83 6.89 -5.29
N ALA A 158 9.46 8.04 -5.47
CA ALA A 158 10.14 8.78 -4.42
C ALA A 158 9.10 9.67 -3.72
N ASP A 159 8.55 9.19 -2.62
CA ASP A 159 7.44 9.84 -1.90
C ASP A 159 7.84 11.21 -1.32
N ASN A 160 9.11 11.36 -0.95
CA ASN A 160 9.66 12.65 -0.49
C ASN A 160 9.79 13.72 -1.59
N LYS A 161 9.45 13.39 -2.85
CA LYS A 161 9.54 14.31 -4.00
C LYS A 161 8.24 14.41 -4.79
N LEU A 162 7.41 13.37 -4.74
CA LEU A 162 6.20 13.24 -5.55
C LEU A 162 4.99 13.11 -4.64
N TRP A 163 3.88 13.63 -5.12
CA TRP A 163 2.57 13.42 -4.54
C TRP A 163 1.84 12.33 -5.31
N HIS A 164 0.95 11.62 -4.65
CA HIS A 164 0.19 10.56 -5.29
C HIS A 164 -1.27 10.52 -4.83
N ASN A 165 -2.10 9.87 -5.63
CA ASN A 165 -3.50 9.61 -5.37
C ASN A 165 -3.95 8.37 -6.17
N ALA A 166 -5.13 7.87 -5.88
CA ALA A 166 -5.80 6.87 -6.71
C ALA A 166 -7.27 7.23 -6.89
N THR A 167 -7.78 7.02 -8.11
CA THR A 167 -9.22 7.19 -8.36
C THR A 167 -10.04 6.17 -7.57
N PRO A 168 -11.30 6.50 -7.22
CA PRO A 168 -12.20 5.52 -6.61
C PRO A 168 -12.37 4.27 -7.47
N ILE A 169 -12.79 3.18 -6.85
CA ILE A 169 -13.23 1.96 -7.52
C ILE A 169 -14.75 1.80 -7.42
N THR A 170 -15.33 1.21 -8.46
CA THR A 170 -16.76 0.88 -8.56
C THR A 170 -16.88 -0.57 -9.02
N ALA A 171 -17.81 -1.35 -8.46
CA ALA A 171 -18.10 -2.69 -8.94
C ALA A 171 -18.74 -2.64 -10.34
N VAL A 172 -18.28 -3.49 -11.26
CA VAL A 172 -18.84 -3.61 -12.61
C VAL A 172 -20.20 -4.30 -12.56
N ALA A 173 -20.30 -5.41 -11.83
CA ALA A 173 -21.53 -6.13 -11.54
C ALA A 173 -21.86 -5.94 -10.04
N PRO A 174 -22.86 -5.10 -9.69
CA PRO A 174 -23.15 -4.74 -8.28
C PRO A 174 -23.59 -5.92 -7.40
N GLU A 175 -24.05 -7.01 -8.00
CA GLU A 175 -24.43 -8.24 -7.32
C GLU A 175 -23.25 -9.14 -6.92
N GLU A 176 -22.04 -8.84 -7.41
CA GLU A 176 -20.82 -9.55 -7.10
C GLU A 176 -19.83 -8.64 -6.34
N GLU A 177 -19.07 -9.21 -5.40
CA GLU A 177 -18.03 -8.46 -4.72
C GLU A 177 -16.98 -7.95 -5.73
N GLY A 178 -16.76 -6.64 -5.72
CA GLY A 178 -15.64 -6.01 -6.43
C GLY A 178 -14.50 -5.69 -5.47
N HIS A 179 -13.24 -5.98 -5.84
CA HIS A 179 -12.11 -5.65 -4.98
C HIS A 179 -10.80 -5.37 -5.73
N LEU A 180 -9.93 -4.65 -5.05
CA LEU A 180 -8.55 -4.39 -5.43
C LEU A 180 -7.63 -4.88 -4.30
N ASP A 181 -6.78 -5.86 -4.57
CA ASP A 181 -5.76 -6.38 -3.67
C ASP A 181 -4.40 -5.74 -3.96
N LEU A 182 -3.77 -5.19 -2.94
CA LEU A 182 -2.50 -4.45 -3.04
C LEU A 182 -1.51 -4.90 -1.97
N PHE A 183 -0.22 -4.92 -2.34
CA PHE A 183 0.86 -4.68 -1.39
C PHE A 183 1.37 -3.24 -1.56
N VAL A 184 1.57 -2.56 -0.43
CA VAL A 184 2.26 -1.28 -0.36
C VAL A 184 3.49 -1.45 0.53
N LEU A 185 4.66 -1.19 -0.04
CA LEU A 185 5.95 -1.23 0.66
C LEU A 185 6.45 0.19 0.81
N THR A 186 6.91 0.53 1.99
CA THR A 186 7.50 1.85 2.28
C THR A 186 8.82 1.70 3.01
N ALA A 187 9.75 2.61 2.73
CA ALA A 187 11.03 2.67 3.44
C ALA A 187 11.50 4.11 3.60
N ARG A 188 12.25 4.34 4.68
CA ARG A 188 13.02 5.57 4.89
C ARG A 188 14.48 5.30 4.56
N ARG A 189 15.16 6.27 3.99
CA ARG A 189 16.60 6.23 3.86
C ARG A 189 17.22 6.46 5.24
N GLU A 190 18.02 5.52 5.71
CA GLU A 190 18.81 5.77 6.91
C GLU A 190 19.75 6.95 6.62
N HIS A 191 19.61 8.03 7.37
CA HIS A 191 20.56 9.11 7.32
C HIS A 191 21.81 8.64 8.07
N ALA A 192 22.93 8.52 7.34
CA ALA A 192 24.25 8.19 7.90
C ALA A 192 24.75 9.30 8.81
#